data_dbd75dbb7fa9cf05aaa0e775722e668b
#
_entry.id   dbd75dbb7fa9cf05aaa0e775722e668b
#
_cell.length_a   1.000
_cell.length_b   1.000
_cell.length_c   1.000
_cell.angle_alpha   90.00
_cell.angle_beta   90.00
_cell.angle_gamma   90.00
#
_symmetry.space_group_name_H-M   'P 1'
#
loop_
_entity.id
_entity.type
_entity.pdbx_description
1 polymer ?
#
loop_
_entity_poly.entity_id
_entity_poly.type
_entity_poly.pdbx_seq_one_letter_code
_entity_poly.pdbx_strand_id
1 'polypeptide(L)'
;PVGHQKQGIVHVMGPELGLILPGMTVVCGDSHTATHGAFGALAFGIGTSQVEHVLATQTLKQSRGKTMQIKVNGKLAVGITAKDIILAIIGKIGHAGATAHVIEYCGEAIEALSMEERMTICNMSIEAGAKAGMIAPDQTTFDYLKGREFAPQGADWDAAVEYWQTLYSDDDAGFDTVVELEAKDITPQVTWGTNPGQVIGVNDPVPGPDDFTDSVEQESARKALQYMGLKAGEKLGDVPVSHVFIGSCTNSRIEDLRAAAHIAKQGKVAANVTAMVVPGSAAVKRQAEEEKLDVIFKDAGFE
;
A
#
# COMPACT_ATOMS: atom_id res chain seq x y z
N PRO A 1 9.07 5.93 -22.59
CA PRO A 1 8.87 4.91 -23.62
C PRO A 1 9.19 3.51 -23.09
N VAL A 2 8.57 2.48 -23.66
CA VAL A 2 8.88 1.09 -23.32
C VAL A 2 10.37 0.83 -23.56
N GLY A 3 11.05 0.18 -22.60
CA GLY A 3 12.49 -0.07 -22.63
C GLY A 3 13.37 1.10 -22.17
N HIS A 4 12.79 2.24 -21.79
CA HIS A 4 13.56 3.36 -21.25
C HIS A 4 14.00 3.07 -19.80
N GLN A 5 15.19 3.55 -19.42
CA GLN A 5 15.75 3.30 -18.08
C GLN A 5 14.91 3.84 -16.92
N LYS A 6 14.05 4.83 -17.17
CA LYS A 6 13.12 5.42 -16.19
C LYS A 6 11.68 4.87 -16.34
N GLN A 7 11.50 3.80 -17.11
CA GLN A 7 10.19 3.15 -17.25
C GLN A 7 9.82 2.44 -15.94
N GLY A 8 8.56 2.49 -15.57
CA GLY A 8 8.03 1.78 -14.41
C GLY A 8 6.57 2.06 -14.19
N ILE A 9 6.00 1.39 -13.20
CA ILE A 9 4.69 1.72 -12.66
C ILE A 9 4.78 3.14 -12.10
N VAL A 10 3.83 4.01 -12.44
CA VAL A 10 3.88 5.44 -12.08
C VAL A 10 4.04 5.66 -10.58
N HIS A 11 3.39 4.82 -9.76
CA HIS A 11 3.46 4.89 -8.29
C HIS A 11 4.75 4.30 -7.69
N VAL A 12 5.64 3.77 -8.53
CA VAL A 12 6.99 3.33 -8.17
C VAL A 12 8.01 4.34 -8.71
N MET A 13 8.02 4.59 -10.04
CA MET A 13 9.02 5.44 -10.67
C MET A 13 8.88 6.93 -10.29
N GLY A 14 7.67 7.41 -10.04
CA GLY A 14 7.44 8.80 -9.61
C GLY A 14 8.17 9.14 -8.30
N PRO A 15 7.96 8.37 -7.22
CA PRO A 15 8.74 8.46 -5.99
C PRO A 15 10.24 8.27 -6.18
N GLU A 16 10.66 7.22 -6.90
CA GLU A 16 12.08 6.93 -7.13
C GLU A 16 12.84 8.08 -7.80
N LEU A 17 12.18 8.81 -8.67
CA LEU A 17 12.76 9.96 -9.36
C LEU A 17 12.70 11.26 -8.54
N GLY A 18 11.99 11.28 -7.41
CA GLY A 18 11.78 12.49 -6.63
C GLY A 18 10.79 13.47 -7.27
N LEU A 19 9.86 12.97 -8.09
CA LEU A 19 8.79 13.76 -8.71
C LEU A 19 7.64 14.07 -7.73
N ILE A 20 7.54 13.32 -6.66
CA ILE A 20 6.50 13.46 -5.65
C ILE A 20 7.11 14.11 -4.42
N LEU A 21 6.57 15.26 -4.06
CA LEU A 21 7.08 16.06 -2.95
C LEU A 21 5.97 16.38 -1.94
N PRO A 22 6.28 16.56 -0.66
CA PRO A 22 5.31 16.97 0.35
C PRO A 22 4.55 18.25 -0.02
N GLY A 23 3.26 18.29 0.29
CA GLY A 23 2.38 19.43 0.00
C GLY A 23 1.86 19.50 -1.45
N MET A 24 2.29 18.61 -2.34
CA MET A 24 1.78 18.56 -3.72
C MET A 24 0.36 18.02 -3.77
N THR A 25 -0.38 18.41 -4.83
CA THR A 25 -1.59 17.72 -5.27
C THR A 25 -1.23 16.87 -6.48
N VAL A 26 -1.54 15.57 -6.41
CA VAL A 26 -1.19 14.59 -7.46
C VAL A 26 -2.46 13.90 -7.94
N VAL A 27 -2.73 13.92 -9.25
CA VAL A 27 -3.83 13.20 -9.86
C VAL A 27 -3.35 12.36 -11.04
N CYS A 28 -3.93 11.19 -11.20
CA CYS A 28 -3.58 10.24 -12.26
C CYS A 28 -4.80 9.38 -12.60
N GLY A 29 -4.82 8.78 -13.78
CA GLY A 29 -5.88 7.88 -14.21
C GLY A 29 -5.86 6.48 -13.59
N ASP A 30 -5.24 6.34 -12.42
CA ASP A 30 -5.10 5.09 -11.67
C ASP A 30 -5.56 5.30 -10.22
N SER A 31 -6.34 4.35 -9.69
CA SER A 31 -6.90 4.43 -8.32
C SER A 31 -5.82 4.44 -7.24
N HIS A 32 -4.71 3.72 -7.46
CA HIS A 32 -3.59 3.66 -6.50
C HIS A 32 -2.69 4.91 -6.49
N THR A 33 -3.13 6.00 -7.12
CA THR A 33 -2.50 7.34 -6.97
C THR A 33 -2.39 7.75 -5.49
N ALA A 34 -3.27 7.24 -4.63
CA ALA A 34 -3.20 7.41 -3.18
C ALA A 34 -1.82 7.03 -2.57
N THR A 35 -1.03 6.17 -3.23
CA THR A 35 0.35 5.82 -2.84
C THR A 35 1.19 7.05 -2.51
N HIS A 36 1.02 8.13 -3.27
CA HIS A 36 1.82 9.34 -3.12
C HIS A 36 1.52 10.12 -1.82
N GLY A 37 0.42 9.81 -1.15
CA GLY A 37 0.11 10.34 0.17
C GLY A 37 1.13 9.96 1.25
N ALA A 38 1.93 8.91 1.03
CA ALA A 38 3.05 8.54 1.89
C ALA A 38 4.11 9.67 2.03
N PHE A 39 4.12 10.60 1.10
CA PHE A 39 4.99 11.79 1.10
C PHE A 39 4.30 13.04 1.67
N GLY A 40 3.10 12.96 2.21
CA GLY A 40 2.32 14.13 2.59
C GLY A 40 1.75 14.89 1.38
N ALA A 41 1.59 14.23 0.24
CA ALA A 41 0.92 14.78 -0.94
C ALA A 41 -0.56 14.42 -0.93
N LEU A 42 -1.45 15.34 -1.30
CA LEU A 42 -2.85 15.04 -1.54
C LEU A 42 -2.99 14.35 -2.91
N ALA A 43 -3.11 13.03 -2.90
CA ALA A 43 -3.02 12.21 -4.10
C ALA A 43 -4.23 11.29 -4.25
N PHE A 44 -4.87 11.29 -5.43
CA PHE A 44 -6.03 10.46 -5.72
C PHE A 44 -6.22 10.19 -7.21
N GLY A 45 -6.87 9.05 -7.50
CA GLY A 45 -7.24 8.66 -8.86
C GLY A 45 -8.39 9.49 -9.42
N ILE A 46 -8.34 9.74 -10.74
CA ILE A 46 -9.38 10.46 -11.49
C ILE A 46 -9.73 9.72 -12.77
N GLY A 47 -10.95 9.93 -13.27
CA GLY A 47 -11.39 9.33 -14.53
C GLY A 47 -10.73 9.98 -15.75
N THR A 48 -10.73 9.26 -16.89
CA THR A 48 -10.08 9.70 -18.15
C THR A 48 -10.54 11.07 -18.63
N SER A 49 -11.81 11.39 -18.55
CA SER A 49 -12.34 12.73 -18.92
C SER A 49 -11.82 13.83 -17.99
N GLN A 50 -11.56 13.50 -16.72
CA GLN A 50 -10.96 14.42 -15.77
C GLN A 50 -9.47 14.61 -16.06
N VAL A 51 -8.76 13.54 -16.51
CA VAL A 51 -7.37 13.64 -16.95
C VAL A 51 -7.26 14.62 -18.14
N GLU A 52 -8.13 14.48 -19.14
CA GLU A 52 -8.19 15.42 -20.27
C GLU A 52 -8.39 16.85 -19.79
N HIS A 53 -9.35 17.09 -18.89
CA HIS A 53 -9.62 18.40 -18.32
C HIS A 53 -8.40 18.98 -17.58
N VAL A 54 -7.74 18.18 -16.74
CA VAL A 54 -6.54 18.60 -16.01
C VAL A 54 -5.38 18.93 -16.95
N LEU A 55 -5.15 18.13 -17.98
CA LEU A 55 -4.12 18.40 -18.97
C LEU A 55 -4.36 19.71 -19.73
N ALA A 56 -5.63 20.02 -20.00
CA ALA A 56 -6.01 21.25 -20.71
C ALA A 56 -6.00 22.51 -19.84
N THR A 57 -6.39 22.40 -18.56
CA THR A 57 -6.70 23.55 -17.71
C THR A 57 -5.86 23.65 -16.44
N GLN A 58 -5.13 22.62 -16.07
CA GLN A 58 -4.40 22.50 -14.79
C GLN A 58 -5.31 22.64 -13.55
N THR A 59 -6.60 22.40 -13.72
CA THR A 59 -7.60 22.53 -12.66
C THR A 59 -8.51 21.32 -12.59
N LEU A 60 -9.05 21.06 -11.39
CA LEU A 60 -10.05 20.03 -11.18
C LEU A 60 -10.99 20.44 -10.04
N LYS A 61 -12.30 20.49 -10.33
CA LYS A 61 -13.30 20.75 -9.31
C LYS A 61 -13.52 19.50 -8.46
N GLN A 62 -13.28 19.62 -7.15
CA GLN A 62 -13.47 18.56 -6.19
C GLN A 62 -14.34 19.02 -5.01
N SER A 63 -15.17 18.12 -4.48
CA SER A 63 -15.83 18.32 -3.21
C SER A 63 -14.84 18.06 -2.08
N ARG A 64 -14.93 18.84 -1.00
CA ARG A 64 -14.16 18.56 0.21
C ARG A 64 -14.58 17.20 0.76
N GLY A 65 -13.62 16.31 0.96
CA GLY A 65 -13.83 15.04 1.65
C GLY A 65 -14.00 15.24 3.14
N LYS A 66 -14.59 14.27 3.80
CA LYS A 66 -14.48 14.10 5.26
C LYS A 66 -13.06 13.74 5.63
N THR A 67 -12.72 13.92 6.90
CA THR A 67 -11.40 13.56 7.45
C THR A 67 -11.51 12.36 8.37
N MET A 68 -10.59 11.41 8.23
CA MET A 68 -10.49 10.25 9.11
C MET A 68 -9.06 10.13 9.62
N GLN A 69 -8.89 10.02 10.93
CA GLN A 69 -7.62 9.68 11.53
C GLN A 69 -7.57 8.19 11.84
N ILE A 70 -6.53 7.52 11.41
CA ILE A 70 -6.25 6.13 11.79
C ILE A 70 -4.91 6.09 12.52
N LYS A 71 -4.98 5.79 13.81
CA LYS A 71 -3.83 5.76 14.70
C LYS A 71 -3.45 4.33 15.04
N VAL A 72 -2.19 3.96 14.79
CA VAL A 72 -1.65 2.64 15.15
C VAL A 72 -0.59 2.82 16.23
N ASN A 73 -0.96 2.46 17.46
CA ASN A 73 -0.13 2.68 18.63
C ASN A 73 0.82 1.51 18.91
N GLY A 74 1.98 1.82 19.49
CA GLY A 74 2.94 0.83 19.95
C GLY A 74 3.80 0.25 18.83
N LYS A 75 4.48 -0.87 19.13
CA LYS A 75 5.45 -1.49 18.23
C LYS A 75 4.92 -2.76 17.62
N LEU A 76 5.21 -2.96 16.35
CA LEU A 76 4.88 -4.17 15.61
C LEU A 76 5.68 -5.38 16.13
N ALA A 77 5.04 -6.54 16.14
CA ALA A 77 5.72 -7.80 16.37
C ALA A 77 6.63 -8.16 15.17
N VAL A 78 7.65 -8.97 15.44
CA VAL A 78 8.55 -9.45 14.39
C VAL A 78 7.76 -10.25 13.34
N GLY A 79 7.97 -9.93 12.07
CA GLY A 79 7.31 -10.58 10.94
C GLY A 79 5.98 -9.91 10.51
N ILE A 80 5.52 -8.89 11.22
CA ILE A 80 4.38 -8.06 10.78
C ILE A 80 4.90 -6.96 9.85
N THR A 81 4.22 -6.79 8.74
CA THR A 81 4.55 -5.83 7.68
C THR A 81 3.49 -4.73 7.56
N ALA A 82 3.81 -3.69 6.79
CA ALA A 82 2.84 -2.63 6.47
C ALA A 82 1.57 -3.17 5.81
N LYS A 83 1.68 -4.27 5.05
CA LYS A 83 0.53 -4.91 4.43
C LYS A 83 -0.41 -5.54 5.45
N ASP A 84 0.12 -6.12 6.52
CA ASP A 84 -0.69 -6.64 7.62
C ASP A 84 -1.41 -5.51 8.35
N ILE A 85 -0.76 -4.37 8.54
CA ILE A 85 -1.38 -3.19 9.16
C ILE A 85 -2.57 -2.72 8.34
N ILE A 86 -2.38 -2.47 7.05
CA ILE A 86 -3.47 -1.93 6.23
C ILE A 86 -4.60 -2.94 6.03
N LEU A 87 -4.31 -4.23 5.93
CA LEU A 87 -5.33 -5.28 5.87
C LEU A 87 -6.10 -5.38 7.19
N ALA A 88 -5.43 -5.29 8.35
CA ALA A 88 -6.12 -5.25 9.65
C ALA A 88 -7.02 -4.00 9.78
N ILE A 89 -6.57 -2.84 9.29
CA ILE A 89 -7.39 -1.63 9.22
C ILE A 89 -8.63 -1.87 8.36
N ILE A 90 -8.47 -2.39 7.14
CA ILE A 90 -9.57 -2.68 6.22
C ILE A 90 -10.54 -3.71 6.84
N GLY A 91 -10.01 -4.75 7.48
CA GLY A 91 -10.82 -5.72 8.21
C GLY A 91 -11.66 -5.10 9.32
N LYS A 92 -11.11 -4.11 10.02
CA LYS A 92 -11.79 -3.40 11.11
C LYS A 92 -12.88 -2.44 10.64
N ILE A 93 -12.62 -1.66 9.58
CA ILE A 93 -13.55 -0.62 9.11
C ILE A 93 -14.41 -1.07 7.92
N GLY A 94 -14.06 -2.18 7.27
CA GLY A 94 -14.70 -2.67 6.06
C GLY A 94 -14.17 -2.00 4.77
N HIS A 95 -14.43 -2.63 3.62
CA HIS A 95 -14.00 -2.16 2.29
C HIS A 95 -14.65 -0.84 1.84
N ALA A 96 -15.68 -0.36 2.51
CA ALA A 96 -16.35 0.92 2.26
C ALA A 96 -16.30 1.88 3.47
N GLY A 97 -15.59 1.49 4.55
CA GLY A 97 -15.58 2.21 5.82
C GLY A 97 -15.01 3.62 5.75
N ALA A 98 -14.11 3.88 4.81
CA ALA A 98 -13.53 5.19 4.58
C ALA A 98 -14.13 5.93 3.35
N THR A 99 -15.31 5.53 2.86
CA THR A 99 -15.94 6.18 1.71
C THR A 99 -16.09 7.68 1.94
N ALA A 100 -15.69 8.46 0.94
CA ALA A 100 -15.69 9.93 0.95
C ALA A 100 -14.70 10.58 1.97
N HIS A 101 -13.82 9.81 2.60
CA HIS A 101 -12.80 10.34 3.52
C HIS A 101 -11.44 10.50 2.84
N VAL A 102 -10.68 11.46 3.34
CA VAL A 102 -9.21 11.49 3.26
C VAL A 102 -8.70 10.97 4.61
N ILE A 103 -7.88 9.94 4.57
CA ILE A 103 -7.33 9.31 5.78
C ILE A 103 -5.99 9.95 6.12
N GLU A 104 -5.78 10.28 7.39
CA GLU A 104 -4.46 10.52 7.97
C GLU A 104 -4.06 9.30 8.80
N TYR A 105 -2.94 8.68 8.44
CA TYR A 105 -2.33 7.59 9.21
C TYR A 105 -1.24 8.16 10.13
N CYS A 106 -1.30 7.81 11.41
CA CYS A 106 -0.36 8.29 12.43
C CYS A 106 -0.13 7.24 13.53
N GLY A 107 0.68 7.60 14.52
CA GLY A 107 1.04 6.77 15.67
C GLY A 107 2.37 6.06 15.51
N GLU A 108 2.91 5.57 16.62
CA GLU A 108 4.30 5.05 16.72
C GLU A 108 4.62 3.98 15.67
N ALA A 109 3.66 3.08 15.39
CA ALA A 109 3.88 2.02 14.41
C ALA A 109 3.99 2.58 12.98
N ILE A 110 3.22 3.62 12.63
CA ILE A 110 3.27 4.25 11.31
C ILE A 110 4.55 5.08 11.14
N GLU A 111 4.94 5.82 12.17
CA GLU A 111 6.15 6.65 12.16
C GLU A 111 7.43 5.81 12.01
N ALA A 112 7.44 4.60 12.56
CA ALA A 112 8.56 3.66 12.48
C ALA A 112 8.74 2.99 11.11
N LEU A 113 7.76 3.10 10.20
CA LEU A 113 7.79 2.47 8.87
C LEU A 113 8.81 3.14 7.94
N SER A 114 9.41 2.34 7.06
CA SER A 114 10.16 2.84 5.91
C SER A 114 9.24 3.55 4.91
N MET A 115 9.80 4.31 3.96
CA MET A 115 8.97 4.95 2.92
C MET A 115 8.24 3.94 2.04
N GLU A 116 8.85 2.82 1.74
CA GLU A 116 8.25 1.73 0.96
C GLU A 116 7.05 1.14 1.70
N GLU A 117 7.16 0.96 2.99
CA GLU A 117 6.07 0.49 3.85
C GLU A 117 4.94 1.54 3.96
N ARG A 118 5.28 2.83 4.12
CA ARG A 118 4.29 3.93 4.09
C ARG A 118 3.56 4.01 2.76
N MET A 119 4.27 3.80 1.65
CA MET A 119 3.66 3.73 0.32
C MET A 119 2.68 2.55 0.22
N THR A 120 2.96 1.41 0.82
CA THR A 120 2.04 0.27 0.90
C THR A 120 0.75 0.62 1.63
N ILE A 121 0.83 1.28 2.80
CA ILE A 121 -0.33 1.75 3.57
C ILE A 121 -1.19 2.70 2.73
N CYS A 122 -0.58 3.75 2.18
CA CYS A 122 -1.31 4.76 1.40
C CYS A 122 -1.86 4.20 0.09
N ASN A 123 -1.14 3.28 -0.57
CA ASN A 123 -1.58 2.58 -1.77
C ASN A 123 -2.92 1.89 -1.55
N MET A 124 -3.06 1.15 -0.46
CA MET A 124 -4.25 0.36 -0.16
C MET A 124 -5.36 1.16 0.54
N SER A 125 -5.24 2.46 0.70
CA SER A 125 -6.33 3.30 1.24
C SER A 125 -7.59 3.22 0.37
N ILE A 126 -7.43 3.06 -0.95
CA ILE A 126 -8.55 2.92 -1.88
C ILE A 126 -9.36 1.65 -1.62
N GLU A 127 -8.73 0.61 -1.09
CA GLU A 127 -9.37 -0.66 -0.75
C GLU A 127 -10.32 -0.54 0.46
N ALA A 128 -10.13 0.49 1.28
CA ALA A 128 -11.06 0.90 2.33
C ALA A 128 -12.15 1.86 1.81
N GLY A 129 -12.17 2.18 0.51
CA GLY A 129 -13.07 3.14 -0.10
C GLY A 129 -12.65 4.61 0.09
N ALA A 130 -11.47 4.89 0.62
CA ALA A 130 -11.00 6.25 0.84
C ALA A 130 -10.71 6.99 -0.46
N LYS A 131 -10.86 8.31 -0.44
CA LYS A 131 -10.45 9.18 -1.55
C LYS A 131 -8.92 9.28 -1.64
N ALA A 132 -8.25 9.38 -0.50
CA ALA A 132 -6.80 9.46 -0.37
C ALA A 132 -6.39 8.96 1.01
N GLY A 133 -5.14 8.52 1.15
CA GLY A 133 -4.50 8.23 2.43
C GLY A 133 -3.20 9.04 2.50
N MET A 134 -2.92 9.63 3.66
CA MET A 134 -1.79 10.52 3.85
C MET A 134 -1.02 10.16 5.12
N ILE A 135 0.29 10.38 5.08
CA ILE A 135 1.19 10.34 6.23
C ILE A 135 1.94 11.66 6.25
N ALA A 136 2.02 12.30 7.41
CA ALA A 136 2.76 13.55 7.56
C ALA A 136 4.25 13.34 7.20
N PRO A 137 4.86 14.25 6.42
CA PRO A 137 6.26 14.12 6.03
C PRO A 137 7.17 14.38 7.23
N ASP A 138 8.11 13.46 7.46
CA ASP A 138 9.08 13.52 8.54
C ASP A 138 10.51 13.27 8.03
N GLN A 139 11.47 13.05 8.93
CA GLN A 139 12.85 12.82 8.56
C GLN A 139 13.03 11.61 7.63
N THR A 140 12.22 10.55 7.79
CA THR A 140 12.23 9.37 6.91
C THR A 140 11.87 9.77 5.47
N THR A 141 10.86 10.66 5.32
CA THR A 141 10.46 11.21 4.01
C THR A 141 11.57 12.07 3.41
N PHE A 142 12.20 12.93 4.23
CA PHE A 142 13.27 13.80 3.74
C PHE A 142 14.50 13.01 3.32
N ASP A 143 14.91 12.03 4.09
CA ASP A 143 16.06 11.17 3.77
C ASP A 143 15.82 10.35 2.48
N TYR A 144 14.59 9.89 2.25
CA TYR A 144 14.22 9.22 1.01
C TYR A 144 14.31 10.14 -0.21
N LEU A 145 13.90 11.40 -0.11
CA LEU A 145 13.86 12.36 -1.22
C LEU A 145 15.23 12.99 -1.49
N LYS A 146 16.10 13.08 -0.49
CA LYS A 146 17.39 13.76 -0.61
C LYS A 146 18.25 13.16 -1.71
N GLY A 147 18.68 14.01 -2.66
CA GLY A 147 19.54 13.60 -3.76
C GLY A 147 18.84 12.90 -4.92
N ARG A 148 17.51 12.75 -4.87
CA ARG A 148 16.74 12.26 -6.04
C ARG A 148 16.83 13.26 -7.19
N GLU A 149 16.76 12.76 -8.42
CA GLU A 149 17.02 13.53 -9.64
C GLU A 149 16.15 14.80 -9.76
N PHE A 150 14.85 14.69 -9.43
CA PHE A 150 13.90 15.81 -9.53
C PHE A 150 13.51 16.43 -8.20
N ALA A 151 14.12 16.00 -7.10
CA ALA A 151 13.95 16.65 -5.81
C ALA A 151 14.74 17.96 -5.76
N PRO A 152 14.32 18.95 -4.95
CA PRO A 152 15.07 20.18 -4.73
C PRO A 152 16.51 19.91 -4.28
N GLN A 153 17.43 20.83 -4.60
CA GLN A 153 18.83 20.66 -4.25
C GLN A 153 19.42 21.96 -3.69
N GLY A 154 20.50 21.86 -2.89
CA GLY A 154 21.17 23.02 -2.32
C GLY A 154 20.23 23.89 -1.47
N ALA A 155 20.22 25.19 -1.68
CA ALA A 155 19.39 26.13 -0.92
C ALA A 155 17.87 25.89 -1.12
N ASP A 156 17.46 25.41 -2.29
CA ASP A 156 16.06 25.06 -2.54
C ASP A 156 15.61 23.84 -1.71
N TRP A 157 16.55 22.92 -1.44
CA TRP A 157 16.29 21.79 -0.55
C TRP A 157 16.05 22.27 0.89
N ASP A 158 16.90 23.15 1.39
CA ASP A 158 16.79 23.65 2.76
C ASP A 158 15.46 24.40 2.96
N ALA A 159 15.09 25.27 2.01
CA ALA A 159 13.80 25.97 2.02
C ALA A 159 12.60 25.02 1.90
N ALA A 160 12.72 23.96 1.10
CA ALA A 160 11.69 22.96 0.95
C ALA A 160 11.47 22.17 2.26
N VAL A 161 12.54 21.73 2.93
CA VAL A 161 12.46 21.03 4.20
C VAL A 161 11.84 21.91 5.29
N GLU A 162 12.21 23.19 5.37
CA GLU A 162 11.61 24.15 6.29
C GLU A 162 10.10 24.25 6.07
N TYR A 163 9.64 24.31 4.83
CA TYR A 163 8.21 24.32 4.50
C TYR A 163 7.56 22.98 4.82
N TRP A 164 8.18 21.84 4.45
CA TRP A 164 7.59 20.51 4.66
C TRP A 164 7.38 20.18 6.13
N GLN A 165 8.22 20.69 7.01
CA GLN A 165 8.08 20.55 8.46
C GLN A 165 6.82 21.25 9.02
N THR A 166 6.19 22.14 8.25
CA THR A 166 4.93 22.80 8.64
C THR A 166 3.68 22.00 8.23
N LEU A 167 3.82 20.87 7.54
CA LEU A 167 2.71 20.12 6.94
C LEU A 167 2.14 19.02 7.88
N TYR A 168 2.29 19.18 9.18
CA TYR A 168 1.64 18.35 10.17
C TYR A 168 0.24 18.89 10.48
N SER A 169 -0.66 17.98 10.86
CA SER A 169 -1.92 18.39 11.46
C SER A 169 -1.65 19.06 12.82
N ASP A 170 -2.41 20.10 13.14
CA ASP A 170 -2.34 20.76 14.45
C ASP A 170 -2.76 19.79 15.56
N ASP A 171 -2.24 19.97 16.78
CA ASP A 171 -2.52 19.09 17.92
C ASP A 171 -4.02 19.05 18.29
N ASP A 172 -4.76 20.10 17.96
CA ASP A 172 -6.20 20.25 18.17
C ASP A 172 -7.03 20.01 16.91
N ALA A 173 -6.43 19.45 15.84
CA ALA A 173 -7.13 19.16 14.60
C ALA A 173 -8.30 18.21 14.83
N GLY A 174 -9.49 18.63 14.42
CA GLY A 174 -10.71 17.82 14.50
C GLY A 174 -10.83 16.88 13.30
N PHE A 175 -11.16 15.61 13.54
CA PHE A 175 -11.46 14.62 12.52
C PHE A 175 -12.92 14.19 12.60
N ASP A 176 -13.56 13.96 11.44
CA ASP A 176 -14.94 13.45 11.38
C ASP A 176 -15.04 12.02 11.96
N THR A 177 -13.96 11.24 11.82
CA THR A 177 -13.87 9.87 12.31
C THR A 177 -12.45 9.59 12.83
N VAL A 178 -12.35 8.92 13.98
CA VAL A 178 -11.08 8.45 14.55
C VAL A 178 -11.16 6.95 14.76
N VAL A 179 -10.12 6.24 14.33
CA VAL A 179 -9.96 4.80 14.48
C VAL A 179 -8.60 4.52 15.10
N GLU A 180 -8.58 3.73 16.17
CA GLU A 180 -7.35 3.36 16.85
C GLU A 180 -7.12 1.84 16.80
N LEU A 181 -5.87 1.45 16.60
CA LEU A 181 -5.40 0.06 16.66
C LEU A 181 -4.15 0.00 17.54
N GLU A 182 -4.00 -1.13 18.21
CA GLU A 182 -2.77 -1.48 18.91
C GLU A 182 -1.92 -2.40 18.04
N ALA A 183 -0.70 -2.00 17.75
CA ALA A 183 0.22 -2.75 16.87
C ALA A 183 0.47 -4.19 17.37
N LYS A 184 0.47 -4.41 18.69
CA LYS A 184 0.63 -5.74 19.31
C LYS A 184 -0.49 -6.73 18.99
N ASP A 185 -1.68 -6.23 18.62
CA ASP A 185 -2.85 -7.05 18.34
C ASP A 185 -2.95 -7.42 16.84
N ILE A 186 -2.06 -6.85 16.01
CA ILE A 186 -2.01 -7.16 14.57
C ILE A 186 -1.24 -8.46 14.36
N THR A 187 -1.91 -9.44 13.78
CA THR A 187 -1.32 -10.71 13.34
C THR A 187 -1.07 -10.69 11.82
N PRO A 188 -0.26 -11.61 11.25
CA PRO A 188 -0.15 -11.73 9.80
C PRO A 188 -1.52 -11.92 9.16
N GLN A 189 -1.83 -11.13 8.14
CA GLN A 189 -3.15 -11.04 7.53
C GLN A 189 -3.19 -11.70 6.16
N VAL A 190 -4.35 -12.27 5.81
CA VAL A 190 -4.61 -12.82 4.48
C VAL A 190 -6.06 -12.58 4.08
N THR A 191 -6.30 -12.28 2.79
CA THR A 191 -7.66 -12.20 2.24
C THR A 191 -8.10 -13.58 1.77
N TRP A 192 -9.33 -13.98 2.15
CA TRP A 192 -9.91 -15.27 1.83
C TRP A 192 -10.97 -15.21 0.73
N GLY A 193 -11.40 -14.01 0.36
CA GLY A 193 -12.55 -13.80 -0.50
C GLY A 193 -12.28 -12.96 -1.74
N THR A 194 -13.31 -12.25 -2.20
CA THR A 194 -13.32 -11.50 -3.47
C THR A 194 -13.12 -9.99 -3.31
N ASN A 195 -12.95 -9.51 -2.09
CA ASN A 195 -12.61 -8.12 -1.78
C ASN A 195 -11.69 -8.02 -0.56
N PRO A 196 -10.93 -6.93 -0.40
CA PRO A 196 -9.96 -6.78 0.70
C PRO A 196 -10.56 -6.69 2.10
N GLY A 197 -11.87 -6.44 2.22
CA GLY A 197 -12.57 -6.49 3.51
C GLY A 197 -12.79 -7.92 4.01
N GLN A 198 -12.69 -8.91 3.13
CA GLN A 198 -12.74 -10.33 3.46
C GLN A 198 -11.36 -10.82 3.88
N VAL A 199 -10.88 -10.32 5.02
CA VAL A 199 -9.55 -10.56 5.58
C VAL A 199 -9.65 -11.25 6.94
N ILE A 200 -8.68 -12.10 7.24
CA ILE A 200 -8.51 -12.81 8.52
C ILE A 200 -7.03 -12.89 8.87
N GLY A 201 -6.73 -13.20 10.14
CA GLY A 201 -5.39 -13.64 10.51
C GLY A 201 -5.04 -14.96 9.79
N VAL A 202 -3.78 -15.14 9.41
CA VAL A 202 -3.32 -16.29 8.61
C VAL A 202 -3.61 -17.65 9.26
N ASN A 203 -3.75 -17.67 10.59
CA ASN A 203 -4.05 -18.90 11.37
C ASN A 203 -5.54 -19.05 11.69
N ASP A 204 -6.37 -18.07 11.35
CA ASP A 204 -7.79 -18.11 11.64
C ASP A 204 -8.54 -18.97 10.61
N PRO A 205 -9.65 -19.59 11.00
CA PRO A 205 -10.50 -20.32 10.07
C PRO A 205 -11.25 -19.33 9.15
N VAL A 206 -11.49 -19.75 7.92
CA VAL A 206 -12.31 -19.00 6.95
C VAL A 206 -13.74 -18.86 7.50
N PRO A 207 -14.30 -17.65 7.63
CA PRO A 207 -15.63 -17.45 8.19
C PRO A 207 -16.72 -17.97 7.26
N GLY A 208 -17.80 -18.44 7.87
CA GLY A 208 -19.02 -18.82 7.16
C GLY A 208 -20.07 -17.70 7.14
N PRO A 209 -21.14 -17.83 6.34
CA PRO A 209 -22.23 -16.84 6.33
C PRO A 209 -22.85 -16.61 7.73
N ASP A 210 -22.92 -17.65 8.55
CA ASP A 210 -23.52 -17.59 9.88
C ASP A 210 -22.68 -16.80 10.92
N ASP A 211 -21.42 -16.48 10.59
CA ASP A 211 -20.55 -15.65 11.43
C ASP A 211 -20.84 -14.14 11.27
N PHE A 212 -21.67 -13.76 10.29
CA PHE A 212 -22.07 -12.38 10.04
C PHE A 212 -23.52 -12.14 10.51
N THR A 213 -23.79 -10.96 11.05
CA THR A 213 -25.13 -10.57 11.51
C THR A 213 -25.95 -9.91 10.40
N ASP A 214 -25.29 -9.22 9.46
CA ASP A 214 -25.94 -8.53 8.36
C ASP A 214 -26.20 -9.48 7.18
N SER A 215 -27.41 -9.44 6.63
CA SER A 215 -27.82 -10.33 5.56
C SER A 215 -27.06 -10.10 4.22
N VAL A 216 -26.59 -8.88 3.98
CA VAL A 216 -25.79 -8.56 2.81
C VAL A 216 -24.39 -9.13 2.95
N GLU A 217 -23.81 -9.05 4.15
CA GLU A 217 -22.52 -9.68 4.47
C GLU A 217 -22.60 -11.20 4.40
N GLN A 218 -23.67 -11.81 4.92
CA GLN A 218 -23.94 -13.26 4.81
C GLN A 218 -23.96 -13.72 3.35
N GLU A 219 -24.68 -12.99 2.48
CA GLU A 219 -24.76 -13.34 1.06
C GLU A 219 -23.43 -13.06 0.34
N SER A 220 -22.70 -12.00 0.70
CA SER A 220 -21.36 -11.74 0.21
C SER A 220 -20.39 -12.86 0.56
N ALA A 221 -20.41 -13.32 1.81
CA ALA A 221 -19.58 -14.45 2.25
C ALA A 221 -19.92 -15.75 1.50
N ARG A 222 -21.22 -16.06 1.33
CA ARG A 222 -21.65 -17.23 0.56
C ARG A 222 -21.13 -17.22 -0.88
N LYS A 223 -21.23 -16.06 -1.56
CA LYS A 223 -20.73 -15.90 -2.93
C LYS A 223 -19.22 -15.99 -3.01
N ALA A 224 -18.51 -15.39 -2.05
CA ALA A 224 -17.06 -15.44 -1.98
C ALA A 224 -16.55 -16.87 -1.78
N LEU A 225 -17.11 -17.61 -0.82
CA LEU A 225 -16.76 -19.02 -0.59
C LEU A 225 -16.99 -19.88 -1.84
N GLN A 226 -18.14 -19.69 -2.51
CA GLN A 226 -18.44 -20.39 -3.76
C GLN A 226 -17.45 -20.06 -4.87
N TYR A 227 -17.11 -18.78 -5.06
CA TYR A 227 -16.19 -18.32 -6.10
C TYR A 227 -14.77 -18.81 -5.85
N MET A 228 -14.30 -18.73 -4.60
CA MET A 228 -12.95 -19.14 -4.20
C MET A 228 -12.81 -20.66 -4.04
N GLY A 229 -13.90 -21.41 -4.02
CA GLY A 229 -13.89 -22.85 -3.78
C GLY A 229 -13.52 -23.23 -2.35
N LEU A 230 -13.74 -22.31 -1.39
CA LEU A 230 -13.42 -22.49 0.03
C LEU A 230 -14.65 -22.97 0.83
N LYS A 231 -14.38 -23.52 2.00
CA LYS A 231 -15.41 -23.93 2.95
C LYS A 231 -15.29 -23.15 4.26
N ALA A 232 -16.44 -22.84 4.87
CA ALA A 232 -16.45 -22.28 6.21
C ALA A 232 -15.69 -23.19 7.20
N GLY A 233 -14.87 -22.58 8.06
CA GLY A 233 -14.03 -23.31 9.02
C GLY A 233 -12.73 -23.90 8.46
N GLU A 234 -12.48 -23.79 7.15
CA GLU A 234 -11.25 -24.26 6.51
C GLU A 234 -10.06 -23.34 6.90
N LYS A 235 -8.88 -23.93 7.06
CA LYS A 235 -7.65 -23.14 7.27
C LYS A 235 -6.97 -22.88 5.94
N LEU A 236 -6.65 -21.61 5.67
CA LEU A 236 -5.99 -21.23 4.41
C LEU A 236 -4.62 -21.87 4.21
N GLY A 237 -3.93 -22.20 5.31
CA GLY A 237 -2.67 -22.96 5.24
C GLY A 237 -2.80 -24.37 4.64
N ASP A 238 -4.01 -24.94 4.64
CA ASP A 238 -4.29 -26.27 4.07
C ASP A 238 -4.76 -26.18 2.59
N VAL A 239 -5.00 -24.97 2.08
CA VAL A 239 -5.48 -24.75 0.71
C VAL A 239 -4.30 -24.85 -0.26
N PRO A 240 -4.35 -25.69 -1.29
CA PRO A 240 -3.26 -25.81 -2.25
C PRO A 240 -3.11 -24.55 -3.09
N VAL A 241 -1.87 -24.06 -3.19
CA VAL A 241 -1.50 -22.93 -4.04
C VAL A 241 -0.99 -23.45 -5.37
N SER A 242 -1.46 -22.88 -6.49
CA SER A 242 -1.00 -23.20 -7.84
C SER A 242 -0.15 -22.09 -8.47
N HIS A 243 -0.38 -20.83 -8.07
CA HIS A 243 0.34 -19.67 -8.61
C HIS A 243 0.74 -18.72 -7.49
N VAL A 244 1.95 -18.18 -7.59
CA VAL A 244 2.48 -17.13 -6.72
C VAL A 244 2.90 -15.95 -7.60
N PHE A 245 2.45 -14.75 -7.24
CA PHE A 245 2.86 -13.52 -7.91
C PHE A 245 3.36 -12.51 -6.89
N ILE A 246 4.60 -12.04 -7.07
CA ILE A 246 5.21 -10.97 -6.28
C ILE A 246 5.43 -9.80 -7.22
N GLY A 247 4.74 -8.67 -6.95
CA GLY A 247 4.77 -7.54 -7.87
C GLY A 247 3.71 -6.49 -7.56
N SER A 248 3.28 -5.78 -8.59
CA SER A 248 2.30 -4.68 -8.59
C SER A 248 2.83 -3.36 -8.02
N CYS A 249 1.98 -2.30 -8.02
CA CYS A 249 2.34 -1.01 -7.43
C CYS A 249 2.42 -1.04 -5.89
N THR A 250 1.84 -2.06 -5.27
CA THR A 250 1.81 -2.20 -3.81
C THR A 250 3.13 -2.72 -3.27
N ASN A 251 3.64 -3.83 -3.82
CA ASN A 251 4.83 -4.53 -3.28
C ASN A 251 5.75 -5.03 -4.41
N SER A 252 6.41 -4.10 -5.09
CA SER A 252 7.40 -4.41 -6.13
C SER A 252 8.62 -3.47 -6.10
N ARG A 253 8.83 -2.82 -4.95
CA ARG A 253 10.00 -1.99 -4.69
C ARG A 253 11.16 -2.84 -4.22
N ILE A 254 12.35 -2.26 -4.15
CA ILE A 254 13.56 -3.05 -3.83
C ILE A 254 13.50 -3.72 -2.45
N GLU A 255 12.89 -3.06 -1.44
CA GLU A 255 12.72 -3.65 -0.11
C GLU A 255 11.81 -4.88 -0.14
N ASP A 256 10.71 -4.82 -0.90
CA ASP A 256 9.79 -5.95 -1.08
C ASP A 256 10.53 -7.15 -1.71
N LEU A 257 11.34 -6.89 -2.76
CA LEU A 257 12.11 -7.94 -3.42
C LEU A 257 13.19 -8.53 -2.51
N ARG A 258 13.85 -7.72 -1.68
CA ARG A 258 14.82 -8.20 -0.68
C ARG A 258 14.15 -9.10 0.35
N ALA A 259 12.98 -8.69 0.87
CA ALA A 259 12.20 -9.47 1.82
C ALA A 259 11.76 -10.80 1.22
N ALA A 260 11.23 -10.78 -0.01
CA ALA A 260 10.83 -12.00 -0.72
C ALA A 260 12.03 -12.92 -1.02
N ALA A 261 13.16 -12.36 -1.45
CA ALA A 261 14.39 -13.13 -1.71
C ALA A 261 14.95 -13.78 -0.43
N HIS A 262 14.78 -13.13 0.73
CA HIS A 262 15.17 -13.73 2.00
C HIS A 262 14.42 -15.04 2.27
N ILE A 263 13.14 -15.10 1.94
CA ILE A 263 12.34 -16.33 2.06
C ILE A 263 12.71 -17.33 0.94
N ALA A 264 12.82 -16.86 -0.30
CA ALA A 264 13.16 -17.71 -1.45
C ALA A 264 14.49 -18.48 -1.31
N LYS A 265 15.47 -17.90 -0.60
CA LYS A 265 16.74 -18.58 -0.26
C LYS A 265 16.57 -19.86 0.56
N GLN A 266 15.47 -20.02 1.26
CA GLN A 266 15.26 -21.12 2.22
C GLN A 266 14.72 -22.39 1.55
N GLY A 267 14.35 -22.35 0.25
CA GLY A 267 13.77 -23.51 -0.41
C GLY A 267 13.63 -23.36 -1.92
N LYS A 268 12.80 -24.21 -2.46
CA LYS A 268 12.43 -24.22 -3.87
C LYS A 268 10.93 -24.10 -4.01
N VAL A 269 10.48 -23.47 -5.09
CA VAL A 269 9.08 -23.49 -5.51
C VAL A 269 8.65 -24.94 -5.72
N ALA A 270 7.50 -25.33 -5.20
CA ALA A 270 6.97 -26.68 -5.36
C ALA A 270 6.69 -26.96 -6.86
N ALA A 271 6.88 -28.22 -7.30
CA ALA A 271 6.78 -28.61 -8.70
C ALA A 271 5.41 -28.33 -9.37
N ASN A 272 4.37 -28.19 -8.56
CA ASN A 272 2.99 -27.91 -9.01
C ASN A 272 2.63 -26.40 -8.89
N VAL A 273 3.59 -25.53 -8.58
CA VAL A 273 3.38 -24.09 -8.42
C VAL A 273 4.14 -23.33 -9.49
N THR A 274 3.47 -22.40 -10.16
CA THR A 274 4.10 -21.37 -10.98
C THR A 274 4.32 -20.12 -10.14
N ALA A 275 5.57 -19.68 -10.02
CA ALA A 275 5.90 -18.51 -9.21
C ALA A 275 6.57 -17.43 -10.09
N MET A 276 6.07 -16.21 -9.99
CA MET A 276 6.55 -15.04 -10.75
C MET A 276 6.93 -13.91 -9.83
N VAL A 277 8.01 -13.19 -10.16
CA VAL A 277 8.41 -11.96 -9.50
C VAL A 277 8.63 -10.85 -10.53
N VAL A 278 7.97 -9.72 -10.36
CA VAL A 278 7.99 -8.61 -11.31
C VAL A 278 8.41 -7.31 -10.62
N PRO A 279 9.62 -6.79 -10.91
CA PRO A 279 10.07 -5.49 -10.39
C PRO A 279 9.18 -4.33 -10.86
N GLY A 280 8.89 -3.37 -9.99
CA GLY A 280 7.97 -2.26 -10.26
C GLY A 280 8.50 -1.22 -11.25
N SER A 281 9.81 -1.15 -11.45
CA SER A 281 10.45 -0.24 -12.38
C SER A 281 11.72 -0.82 -12.99
N ALA A 282 12.21 -0.20 -14.07
CA ALA A 282 13.51 -0.54 -14.65
C ALA A 282 14.67 -0.23 -13.68
N ALA A 283 14.49 0.74 -12.78
CA ALA A 283 15.48 1.04 -11.75
C ALA A 283 15.54 -0.05 -10.69
N VAL A 284 14.38 -0.47 -10.16
CA VAL A 284 14.28 -1.61 -9.23
C VAL A 284 14.84 -2.88 -9.84
N LYS A 285 14.51 -3.15 -11.12
CA LYS A 285 15.06 -4.32 -11.82
C LYS A 285 16.59 -4.32 -11.85
N ARG A 286 17.20 -3.20 -12.26
CA ARG A 286 18.67 -3.09 -12.30
C ARG A 286 19.28 -3.28 -10.91
N GLN A 287 18.73 -2.62 -9.90
CA GLN A 287 19.22 -2.75 -8.54
C GLN A 287 19.09 -4.19 -8.03
N ALA A 288 17.98 -4.86 -8.31
CA ALA A 288 17.78 -6.26 -7.96
C ALA A 288 18.81 -7.20 -8.65
N GLU A 289 19.15 -6.92 -9.92
CA GLU A 289 20.17 -7.65 -10.67
C GLU A 289 21.60 -7.37 -10.11
N GLU A 290 21.91 -6.12 -9.77
CA GLU A 290 23.18 -5.73 -9.12
C GLU A 290 23.35 -6.42 -7.76
N GLU A 291 22.27 -6.55 -6.99
CA GLU A 291 22.22 -7.26 -5.71
C GLU A 291 22.09 -8.79 -5.87
N LYS A 292 21.99 -9.30 -7.09
CA LYS A 292 21.82 -10.74 -7.43
C LYS A 292 20.54 -11.35 -6.86
N LEU A 293 19.50 -10.54 -6.65
CA LEU A 293 18.19 -11.05 -6.20
C LEU A 293 17.52 -11.88 -7.29
N ASP A 294 17.71 -11.52 -8.58
CA ASP A 294 17.23 -12.29 -9.72
C ASP A 294 17.82 -13.71 -9.75
N VAL A 295 19.09 -13.88 -9.37
CA VAL A 295 19.73 -15.20 -9.28
C VAL A 295 19.05 -16.02 -8.17
N ILE A 296 18.78 -15.41 -7.00
CA ILE A 296 18.11 -16.07 -5.89
C ILE A 296 16.72 -16.57 -6.30
N PHE A 297 15.95 -15.73 -6.97
CA PHE A 297 14.61 -16.09 -7.42
C PHE A 297 14.63 -17.20 -8.47
N LYS A 298 15.52 -17.10 -9.48
CA LYS A 298 15.69 -18.15 -10.51
C LYS A 298 16.13 -19.46 -9.90
N ASP A 299 17.09 -19.42 -8.98
CA ASP A 299 17.56 -20.61 -8.28
C ASP A 299 16.44 -21.24 -7.43
N ALA A 300 15.55 -20.44 -6.86
CA ALA A 300 14.38 -20.93 -6.15
C ALA A 300 13.27 -21.45 -7.07
N GLY A 301 13.32 -21.19 -8.38
CA GLY A 301 12.32 -21.64 -9.35
C GLY A 301 11.26 -20.60 -9.70
N PHE A 302 11.51 -19.32 -9.46
CA PHE A 302 10.65 -18.21 -9.92
C PHE A 302 11.00 -17.82 -11.37
N GLU A 303 9.98 -17.34 -12.09
CA GLU A 303 10.10 -16.67 -13.38
C GLU A 303 10.21 -15.15 -13.22
#